data_93c4580b2d659ca11c01ca8ccff49ff5
#
_entry.id   93c4580b2d659ca11c01ca8ccff49ff5
#
_cell.length_a   1.000
_cell.length_b   1.000
_cell.length_c   1.000
_cell.angle_alpha   90.00
_cell.angle_beta   90.00
_cell.angle_gamma   90.00
#
_symmetry.space_group_name_H-M   'P 1'
#
loop_
_entity.id
_entity.type
_entity.pdbx_description
1 polymer ?
#
loop_
_entity_poly.entity_id
_entity_poly.type
_entity_poly.pdbx_seq_one_letter_code
_entity_poly.pdbx_strand_id
1 'polypeptide(L)'
;MPLDDLTFSMINRKGISLKLELRGYMNISHPGTQISNPGYLKQRMKLNPEAFVDLYQFHNRNFYSDPDAELYTMNGFLVLAADGSDVNIPTTPETIAVYGNASRNNTKLCAQIGLGCLYDALNRMILDAAINKPKFNEMAVAEAQIASVRETIGDKPFLVTMDRGYPGIPAFLRMIDSQTYFVARLKSCDFKAEQQALAADDEDVSIQLTKSRRKHYMGTADEAIVMSRDSFHLRMVRVWLNEDRTEYEILATNLPRDQFPAECFGELYHLRWRLETAYQVLKDRLQMENFTGTKPVLLEQDIYSTIYVSNIAEDIARDIEQEQADHLRNDYKHRMAVNRSLCIGLLKNDLIYILLEKDRQKQTELFQQIYDEISKNIVPVRPDRHYKRTKGQLASKYSNTHKRCY
;
A
#
# COMPACT_ATOMS: atom_id res chain seq x y z
N MET A 1 24.31 -4.26 -21.03
CA MET A 1 23.23 -3.29 -20.88
C MET A 1 23.62 -2.35 -19.76
N PRO A 2 23.70 -1.04 -19.97
CA PRO A 2 23.94 -0.04 -18.93
C PRO A 2 22.93 -0.12 -17.78
N LEU A 3 23.22 0.51 -16.64
CA LEU A 3 22.37 0.46 -15.45
C LEU A 3 21.02 1.16 -15.71
N ASP A 4 21.06 2.32 -16.32
CA ASP A 4 19.89 3.12 -16.71
C ASP A 4 18.95 2.33 -17.62
N ASP A 5 19.47 1.66 -18.64
CA ASP A 5 18.67 0.80 -19.50
C ASP A 5 18.02 -0.36 -18.75
N LEU A 6 18.75 -0.98 -17.81
CA LEU A 6 18.17 -2.03 -16.93
C LEU A 6 17.02 -1.47 -16.11
N THR A 7 17.24 -0.34 -15.44
CA THR A 7 16.24 0.31 -14.59
C THR A 7 15.03 0.76 -15.38
N PHE A 8 15.24 1.47 -16.50
CA PHE A 8 14.14 1.97 -17.34
C PHE A 8 13.32 0.84 -17.96
N SER A 9 13.97 -0.27 -18.38
CA SER A 9 13.24 -1.43 -18.91
C SER A 9 12.34 -2.10 -17.86
N MET A 10 12.71 -2.05 -16.58
CA MET A 10 11.87 -2.58 -15.48
C MET A 10 10.74 -1.63 -15.10
N ILE A 11 10.97 -0.33 -15.06
CA ILE A 11 9.94 0.70 -14.84
C ILE A 11 8.90 0.66 -15.96
N ASN A 12 9.34 0.51 -17.22
CA ASN A 12 8.45 0.47 -18.39
C ASN A 12 7.74 -0.88 -18.61
N ARG A 13 7.81 -1.79 -17.66
CA ARG A 13 7.24 -3.14 -17.78
C ARG A 13 5.72 -3.11 -17.95
N LYS A 14 5.21 -3.78 -18.99
CA LYS A 14 3.78 -3.82 -19.37
C LYS A 14 3.05 -5.07 -18.87
N GLY A 15 3.75 -6.04 -18.27
CA GLY A 15 3.19 -7.31 -17.81
C GLY A 15 2.93 -8.33 -18.92
N ILE A 16 3.55 -8.17 -20.09
CA ILE A 16 3.52 -9.12 -21.21
C ILE A 16 4.73 -10.08 -21.16
N SER A 17 4.91 -10.92 -22.17
CA SER A 17 6.04 -11.83 -22.19
C SER A 17 7.37 -11.08 -22.26
N LEU A 18 8.40 -11.55 -21.51
CA LEU A 18 9.71 -10.89 -21.43
C LEU A 18 10.34 -10.60 -22.80
N LYS A 19 10.16 -11.49 -23.78
CA LYS A 19 10.71 -11.26 -25.13
C LYS A 19 10.07 -10.06 -25.81
N LEU A 20 8.78 -9.85 -25.63
CA LEU A 20 8.05 -8.70 -26.19
C LEU A 20 8.38 -7.41 -25.43
N GLU A 21 8.50 -7.49 -24.08
CA GLU A 21 8.96 -6.37 -23.25
C GLU A 21 10.31 -5.85 -23.76
N LEU A 22 11.29 -6.74 -23.88
CA LEU A 22 12.63 -6.39 -24.33
C LEU A 22 12.67 -5.89 -25.78
N ARG A 23 11.88 -6.51 -26.66
CA ARG A 23 11.78 -6.03 -28.06
C ARG A 23 11.21 -4.63 -28.10
N GLY A 24 10.13 -4.36 -27.36
CA GLY A 24 9.51 -3.04 -27.29
C GLY A 24 10.49 -2.00 -26.76
N TYR A 25 11.15 -2.28 -25.64
CA TYR A 25 12.15 -1.40 -25.05
C TYR A 25 13.32 -1.13 -26.00
N MET A 26 13.94 -2.17 -26.56
CA MET A 26 15.12 -2.05 -27.45
C MET A 26 14.80 -1.31 -28.76
N ASN A 27 13.60 -1.48 -29.30
CA ASN A 27 13.20 -0.73 -30.49
C ASN A 27 13.17 0.79 -30.27
N ILE A 28 12.89 1.22 -29.04
CA ILE A 28 12.86 2.65 -28.65
C ILE A 28 14.27 3.12 -28.26
N SER A 29 14.93 2.40 -27.35
CA SER A 29 16.20 2.83 -26.76
C SER A 29 17.42 2.58 -27.67
N HIS A 30 17.45 1.45 -28.37
CA HIS A 30 18.58 1.00 -29.18
C HIS A 30 18.11 0.33 -30.48
N PRO A 31 17.53 1.08 -31.45
CA PRO A 31 17.01 0.53 -32.70
C PRO A 31 18.02 -0.37 -33.42
N GLY A 32 17.56 -1.54 -33.85
CA GLY A 32 18.40 -2.53 -34.53
C GLY A 32 19.21 -3.45 -33.61
N THR A 33 19.25 -3.21 -32.32
CA THR A 33 19.90 -4.07 -31.32
C THR A 33 18.94 -5.10 -30.74
N GLN A 34 19.40 -6.33 -30.55
CA GLN A 34 18.64 -7.38 -29.89
C GLN A 34 19.36 -7.88 -28.65
N ILE A 35 18.59 -8.15 -27.60
CA ILE A 35 19.09 -8.77 -26.38
C ILE A 35 18.35 -10.10 -26.14
N SER A 36 19.07 -11.11 -25.69
CA SER A 36 18.48 -12.39 -25.33
C SER A 36 17.89 -12.34 -23.92
N ASN A 37 16.77 -13.04 -23.68
CA ASN A 37 16.18 -13.15 -22.35
C ASN A 37 17.18 -13.61 -21.28
N PRO A 38 17.99 -14.70 -21.50
CA PRO A 38 18.97 -15.11 -20.51
C PRO A 38 20.06 -14.06 -20.26
N GLY A 39 20.52 -13.36 -21.31
CA GLY A 39 21.50 -12.29 -21.20
C GLY A 39 20.99 -11.12 -20.34
N TYR A 40 19.77 -10.69 -20.59
CA TYR A 40 19.10 -9.66 -19.81
C TYR A 40 18.92 -10.06 -18.32
N LEU A 41 18.34 -11.24 -18.06
CA LEU A 41 18.13 -11.72 -16.69
C LEU A 41 19.46 -11.86 -15.93
N LYS A 42 20.53 -12.31 -16.61
CA LYS A 42 21.87 -12.38 -16.03
C LYS A 42 22.44 -11.00 -15.64
N GLN A 43 22.11 -9.95 -16.39
CA GLN A 43 22.51 -8.59 -15.99
C GLN A 43 21.66 -8.10 -14.81
N ARG A 44 20.35 -8.32 -14.81
CA ARG A 44 19.47 -7.97 -13.68
C ARG A 44 19.89 -8.64 -12.37
N MET A 45 20.36 -9.88 -12.40
CA MET A 45 20.85 -10.57 -11.20
C MET A 45 22.02 -9.84 -10.49
N LYS A 46 22.66 -8.88 -11.13
CA LYS A 46 23.74 -8.07 -10.53
C LYS A 46 23.22 -6.80 -9.86
N LEU A 47 21.96 -6.42 -10.11
CA LEU A 47 21.35 -5.24 -9.53
C LEU A 47 20.67 -5.60 -8.22
N ASN A 48 21.02 -4.89 -7.14
CA ASN A 48 20.34 -5.04 -5.87
C ASN A 48 18.88 -4.52 -5.99
N PRO A 49 17.85 -5.28 -5.53
CA PRO A 49 16.47 -4.82 -5.48
C PRO A 49 16.27 -3.51 -4.69
N GLU A 50 17.11 -3.26 -3.68
CA GLU A 50 17.10 -2.03 -2.87
C GLU A 50 17.23 -0.76 -3.71
N ALA A 51 17.83 -0.83 -4.90
CA ALA A 51 17.88 0.32 -5.80
C ALA A 51 16.49 0.86 -6.17
N PHE A 52 15.46 0.00 -6.23
CA PHE A 52 14.08 0.42 -6.46
C PHE A 52 13.41 0.90 -5.17
N VAL A 53 13.82 0.39 -4.01
CA VAL A 53 13.42 0.93 -2.71
C VAL A 53 13.93 2.37 -2.59
N ASP A 54 15.21 2.62 -2.88
CA ASP A 54 15.80 3.96 -2.88
C ASP A 54 15.07 4.91 -3.84
N LEU A 55 14.68 4.44 -5.03
CA LEU A 55 13.95 5.24 -6.01
C LEU A 55 12.56 5.68 -5.50
N TYR A 56 11.73 4.75 -5.01
CA TYR A 56 10.41 5.15 -4.53
C TYR A 56 10.50 5.93 -3.22
N GLN A 57 11.46 5.65 -2.35
CA GLN A 57 11.69 6.43 -1.14
C GLN A 57 12.18 7.84 -1.45
N PHE A 58 13.06 8.00 -2.46
CA PHE A 58 13.47 9.33 -2.93
C PHE A 58 12.29 10.12 -3.50
N HIS A 59 11.46 9.49 -4.32
CA HIS A 59 10.24 10.10 -4.84
C HIS A 59 9.30 10.53 -3.70
N ASN A 60 9.03 9.64 -2.75
CA ASN A 60 8.18 9.95 -1.61
C ASN A 60 8.73 11.13 -0.78
N ARG A 61 10.02 11.13 -0.47
CA ARG A 61 10.63 12.25 0.28
C ARG A 61 10.46 13.57 -0.45
N ASN A 62 10.67 13.61 -1.77
CA ASN A 62 10.46 14.82 -2.56
C ASN A 62 8.99 15.26 -2.50
N PHE A 63 8.05 14.33 -2.71
CA PHE A 63 6.63 14.60 -2.63
C PHE A 63 6.20 15.21 -1.28
N TYR A 64 6.64 14.61 -0.16
CA TYR A 64 6.27 15.14 1.18
C TYR A 64 7.07 16.36 1.60
N SER A 65 8.22 16.66 1.01
CA SER A 65 9.02 17.85 1.30
C SER A 65 8.71 19.04 0.40
N ASP A 66 7.95 18.83 -0.67
CA ASP A 66 7.56 19.90 -1.57
C ASP A 66 6.66 20.92 -0.85
N PRO A 67 7.09 22.18 -0.71
CA PRO A 67 6.29 23.21 -0.05
C PRO A 67 5.04 23.62 -0.84
N ASP A 68 5.04 23.38 -2.14
CA ASP A 68 3.92 23.70 -3.03
C ASP A 68 2.89 22.56 -3.12
N ALA A 69 3.22 21.38 -2.59
CA ALA A 69 2.30 20.23 -2.57
C ALA A 69 1.19 20.41 -1.53
N GLU A 70 -0.03 20.57 -1.97
CA GLU A 70 -1.22 20.51 -1.10
C GLU A 70 -1.50 19.07 -0.67
N LEU A 71 -1.00 18.65 0.50
CA LEU A 71 -1.27 17.32 1.03
C LEU A 71 -2.71 17.19 1.53
N TYR A 72 -3.39 16.12 1.14
CA TYR A 72 -4.68 15.78 1.72
C TYR A 72 -4.50 15.25 3.13
N THR A 73 -5.19 15.89 4.07
CA THR A 73 -5.16 15.53 5.49
C THR A 73 -6.57 15.44 6.05
N MET A 74 -6.73 14.72 7.17
CA MET A 74 -7.94 14.73 7.97
C MET A 74 -7.64 15.42 9.30
N ASN A 75 -8.26 16.57 9.52
CA ASN A 75 -7.99 17.42 10.71
C ASN A 75 -6.49 17.74 10.92
N GLY A 76 -5.75 17.92 9.82
CA GLY A 76 -4.31 18.19 9.83
C GLY A 76 -3.40 16.97 9.94
N PHE A 77 -3.96 15.76 9.98
CA PHE A 77 -3.20 14.50 10.06
C PHE A 77 -3.17 13.76 8.72
N LEU A 78 -2.02 13.22 8.36
CA LEU A 78 -1.94 12.17 7.35
C LEU A 78 -2.60 10.89 7.92
N VAL A 79 -3.37 10.20 7.09
CA VAL A 79 -4.06 8.96 7.50
C VAL A 79 -3.33 7.78 6.88
N LEU A 80 -2.52 7.10 7.67
CA LEU A 80 -1.76 5.94 7.24
C LEU A 80 -2.55 4.66 7.48
N ALA A 81 -2.45 3.71 6.56
CA ALA A 81 -3.01 2.37 6.69
C ALA A 81 -1.89 1.34 6.64
N ALA A 82 -1.86 0.42 7.60
CA ALA A 82 -0.95 -0.73 7.60
C ALA A 82 -1.75 -2.00 7.33
N ASP A 83 -1.32 -2.79 6.36
CA ASP A 83 -1.93 -4.08 6.03
C ASP A 83 -0.96 -4.96 5.24
N GLY A 84 -1.25 -6.27 5.19
CA GLY A 84 -0.50 -7.24 4.42
C GLY A 84 -1.31 -7.84 3.28
N SER A 85 -0.62 -8.28 2.22
CA SER A 85 -1.22 -9.01 1.10
C SER A 85 -0.31 -10.11 0.59
N ASP A 86 -0.88 -11.28 0.29
CA ASP A 86 -0.15 -12.36 -0.36
C ASP A 86 0.01 -12.09 -1.85
N VAL A 87 1.24 -12.19 -2.36
CA VAL A 87 1.60 -12.06 -3.77
C VAL A 87 1.94 -13.44 -4.32
N ASN A 88 1.26 -13.89 -5.36
CA ASN A 88 1.53 -15.17 -6.01
C ASN A 88 2.81 -15.06 -6.86
N ILE A 89 3.75 -15.95 -6.62
CA ILE A 89 5.03 -15.98 -7.34
C ILE A 89 5.26 -17.32 -8.02
N PRO A 90 6.16 -17.41 -9.03
CA PRO A 90 6.54 -18.68 -9.62
C PRO A 90 7.03 -19.67 -8.57
N THR A 91 6.44 -20.87 -8.54
CA THR A 91 6.81 -21.93 -7.61
C THR A 91 8.00 -22.71 -8.14
N THR A 92 9.17 -22.47 -7.60
CA THR A 92 10.43 -23.15 -7.91
C THR A 92 11.10 -23.66 -6.61
N PRO A 93 12.04 -24.60 -6.68
CA PRO A 93 12.78 -25.01 -5.48
C PRO A 93 13.43 -23.83 -4.75
N GLU A 94 13.92 -22.85 -5.49
CA GLU A 94 14.59 -21.67 -4.94
C GLU A 94 13.61 -20.70 -4.26
N THR A 95 12.45 -20.40 -4.87
CA THR A 95 11.42 -19.55 -4.24
C THR A 95 10.82 -20.22 -3.01
N ILE A 96 10.64 -21.54 -3.01
CA ILE A 96 10.22 -22.29 -1.83
C ILE A 96 11.31 -22.25 -0.73
N ALA A 97 12.59 -22.33 -1.09
CA ALA A 97 13.67 -22.25 -0.11
C ALA A 97 13.72 -20.88 0.59
N VAL A 98 13.49 -19.79 -0.14
CA VAL A 98 13.54 -18.42 0.37
C VAL A 98 12.25 -18.06 1.12
N TYR A 99 11.10 -18.21 0.49
CA TYR A 99 9.80 -17.71 1.00
C TYR A 99 8.96 -18.79 1.70
N GLY A 100 9.28 -20.07 1.51
CA GLY A 100 8.53 -21.19 2.09
C GLY A 100 7.34 -21.63 1.24
N ASN A 101 6.63 -22.65 1.74
CA ASN A 101 5.42 -23.19 1.10
C ASN A 101 4.17 -22.56 1.74
N ALA A 102 3.40 -21.83 0.98
CA ALA A 102 2.15 -21.18 1.42
C ALA A 102 0.97 -22.17 1.53
N SER A 103 1.05 -23.36 0.95
CA SER A 103 -0.03 -24.36 0.98
C SER A 103 -0.35 -24.80 2.41
N ARG A 104 -1.64 -24.80 2.76
CA ARG A 104 -2.10 -25.21 4.10
C ARG A 104 -1.93 -26.72 4.38
N ASN A 105 -2.05 -27.54 3.35
CA ASN A 105 -2.12 -29.00 3.50
C ASN A 105 -0.89 -29.73 2.96
N ASN A 106 0.16 -29.03 2.57
CA ASN A 106 1.38 -29.58 1.96
C ASN A 106 1.15 -30.53 0.76
N THR A 107 -0.06 -30.59 0.23
CA THR A 107 -0.42 -31.49 -0.89
C THR A 107 0.04 -30.96 -2.24
N LYS A 108 0.23 -29.62 -2.35
CA LYS A 108 0.75 -28.97 -3.56
C LYS A 108 1.68 -27.85 -3.13
N LEU A 109 2.89 -27.82 -3.70
CA LEU A 109 3.80 -26.71 -3.48
C LEU A 109 3.21 -25.43 -4.09
N CYS A 110 3.24 -24.36 -3.32
CA CYS A 110 2.78 -23.04 -3.73
C CYS A 110 3.67 -21.97 -3.08
N ALA A 111 4.41 -21.23 -3.88
CA ALA A 111 5.21 -20.14 -3.38
C ALA A 111 4.41 -18.82 -3.40
N GLN A 112 4.48 -18.06 -2.32
CA GLN A 112 3.92 -16.73 -2.19
C GLN A 112 4.89 -15.83 -1.43
N ILE A 113 4.78 -14.54 -1.64
CA ILE A 113 5.44 -13.49 -0.84
C ILE A 113 4.35 -12.83 0.00
N GLY A 114 4.62 -12.63 1.29
CA GLY A 114 3.85 -11.73 2.12
C GLY A 114 4.38 -10.30 1.93
N LEU A 115 3.57 -9.42 1.34
CA LEU A 115 3.91 -8.02 1.12
C LEU A 115 3.19 -7.17 2.16
N GLY A 116 3.94 -6.58 3.12
CA GLY A 116 3.42 -5.64 4.11
C GLY A 116 3.67 -4.20 3.65
N CYS A 117 2.62 -3.37 3.57
CA CYS A 117 2.75 -1.98 3.16
C CYS A 117 2.25 -1.02 4.24
N LEU A 118 2.94 0.12 4.33
CA LEU A 118 2.45 1.34 4.98
C LEU A 118 2.04 2.33 3.88
N TYR A 119 0.80 2.80 3.93
CA TYR A 119 0.15 3.53 2.84
C TYR A 119 -0.54 4.79 3.34
N ASP A 120 -0.28 5.93 2.73
CA ASP A 120 -1.06 7.15 2.95
C ASP A 120 -2.40 7.04 2.21
N ALA A 121 -3.46 6.84 2.98
CA ALA A 121 -4.79 6.60 2.43
C ALA A 121 -5.41 7.81 1.74
N LEU A 122 -5.02 9.03 2.10
CA LEU A 122 -5.55 10.25 1.51
C LEU A 122 -4.76 10.65 0.26
N ASN A 123 -3.44 10.62 0.32
CA ASN A 123 -2.55 10.97 -0.80
C ASN A 123 -2.24 9.78 -1.72
N ARG A 124 -2.69 8.56 -1.36
CA ARG A 124 -2.58 7.33 -2.14
C ARG A 124 -1.15 6.89 -2.46
N MET A 125 -0.22 7.19 -1.57
CA MET A 125 1.19 6.85 -1.71
C MET A 125 1.55 5.62 -0.87
N ILE A 126 2.23 4.64 -1.45
CA ILE A 126 2.87 3.57 -0.69
C ILE A 126 4.14 4.14 -0.09
N LEU A 127 4.14 4.37 1.22
CA LEU A 127 5.26 4.98 1.95
C LEU A 127 6.39 4.00 2.15
N ASP A 128 6.04 2.76 2.48
CA ASP A 128 7.00 1.69 2.67
C ASP A 128 6.40 0.34 2.31
N ALA A 129 7.24 -0.60 1.90
CA ALA A 129 6.85 -1.94 1.48
C ALA A 129 7.91 -2.96 1.88
N ALA A 130 7.53 -3.96 2.67
CA ALA A 130 8.39 -5.01 3.15
C ALA A 130 8.01 -6.38 2.58
N ILE A 131 8.97 -7.04 1.97
CA ILE A 131 8.84 -8.41 1.44
C ILE A 131 9.16 -9.42 2.56
N ASN A 132 8.23 -10.32 2.80
CA ASN A 132 8.27 -11.31 3.87
C ASN A 132 7.87 -12.70 3.38
N LYS A 133 8.04 -13.70 4.23
CA LYS A 133 7.41 -15.02 4.05
C LYS A 133 5.90 -14.91 4.24
N PRO A 134 5.08 -15.76 3.60
CA PRO A 134 3.64 -15.82 3.85
C PRO A 134 3.34 -15.99 5.35
N LYS A 135 2.25 -15.39 5.81
CA LYS A 135 1.83 -15.41 7.23
C LYS A 135 2.87 -14.80 8.18
N PHE A 136 3.58 -13.79 7.75
CA PHE A 136 4.48 -13.02 8.60
C PHE A 136 3.72 -12.31 9.75
N ASN A 137 4.45 -11.84 10.73
CA ASN A 137 3.89 -10.99 11.78
C ASN A 137 3.67 -9.57 11.23
N GLU A 138 2.47 -9.31 10.73
CA GLU A 138 2.08 -8.02 10.13
C GLU A 138 2.28 -6.86 11.10
N MET A 139 2.00 -7.08 12.40
CA MET A 139 2.18 -6.03 13.41
C MET A 139 3.65 -5.65 13.57
N ALA A 140 4.57 -6.62 13.63
CA ALA A 140 5.99 -6.33 13.75
C ALA A 140 6.54 -5.57 12.53
N VAL A 141 6.05 -5.91 11.33
CA VAL A 141 6.39 -5.18 10.09
C VAL A 141 5.84 -3.76 10.13
N ALA A 142 4.57 -3.58 10.49
CA ALA A 142 3.96 -2.26 10.60
C ALA A 142 4.67 -1.38 11.65
N GLU A 143 5.06 -1.93 12.79
CA GLU A 143 5.82 -1.19 13.82
C GLU A 143 7.18 -0.71 13.30
N ALA A 144 7.91 -1.55 12.55
CA ALA A 144 9.16 -1.15 11.93
C ALA A 144 8.97 -0.03 10.89
N GLN A 145 7.94 -0.15 10.04
CA GLN A 145 7.58 0.84 9.04
C GLN A 145 7.15 2.18 9.69
N ILE A 146 6.36 2.14 10.75
CA ILE A 146 5.93 3.33 11.50
C ILE A 146 7.14 4.01 12.17
N ALA A 147 8.09 3.25 12.68
CA ALA A 147 9.28 3.80 13.32
C ALA A 147 10.16 4.61 12.35
N SER A 148 10.23 4.19 11.08
CA SER A 148 11.03 4.86 10.04
C SER A 148 10.24 5.86 9.20
N VAL A 149 8.91 5.94 9.32
CA VAL A 149 8.06 6.75 8.42
C VAL A 149 8.43 8.25 8.41
N ARG A 150 8.94 8.77 9.53
CA ARG A 150 9.36 10.18 9.64
C ARG A 150 10.53 10.54 8.73
N GLU A 151 11.34 9.58 8.33
CA GLU A 151 12.39 9.78 7.32
C GLU A 151 11.81 10.16 5.94
N THR A 152 10.55 9.78 5.71
CA THR A 152 9.82 10.07 4.46
C THR A 152 8.92 11.29 4.58
N ILE A 153 8.11 11.37 5.64
CA ILE A 153 7.08 12.42 5.77
C ILE A 153 7.52 13.63 6.61
N GLY A 154 8.70 13.57 7.24
CA GLY A 154 9.19 14.63 8.15
C GLY A 154 8.34 14.73 9.42
N ASP A 155 8.20 15.96 9.91
CA ASP A 155 7.47 16.26 11.17
C ASP A 155 5.95 16.35 11.02
N LYS A 156 5.41 15.95 9.87
CA LYS A 156 3.96 16.00 9.62
C LYS A 156 3.20 15.12 10.61
N PRO A 157 2.10 15.63 11.19
CA PRO A 157 1.24 14.82 12.04
C PRO A 157 0.65 13.65 11.25
N PHE A 158 0.63 12.46 11.84
CA PHE A 158 0.00 11.30 11.23
C PHE A 158 -0.70 10.44 12.27
N LEU A 159 -1.63 9.65 11.81
CA LEU A 159 -2.27 8.56 12.56
C LEU A 159 -2.24 7.28 11.73
N VAL A 160 -2.28 6.13 12.38
CA VAL A 160 -2.27 4.81 11.72
C VAL A 160 -3.57 4.09 11.93
N THR A 161 -4.20 3.63 10.85
CA THR A 161 -5.40 2.79 10.89
C THR A 161 -5.00 1.31 10.71
N MET A 162 -5.54 0.43 11.56
CA MET A 162 -5.18 -0.99 11.61
C MET A 162 -6.42 -1.88 11.70
N ASP A 163 -6.38 -3.04 11.01
CA ASP A 163 -7.45 -4.04 11.11
C ASP A 163 -7.36 -4.82 12.43
N ARG A 164 -8.42 -5.59 12.72
CA ARG A 164 -8.59 -6.44 13.89
C ARG A 164 -7.51 -7.53 14.09
N GLY A 165 -6.61 -7.71 13.14
CA GLY A 165 -5.46 -8.59 13.24
C GLY A 165 -4.31 -8.00 14.05
N TYR A 166 -4.22 -6.68 14.11
CA TYR A 166 -3.11 -5.91 14.68
C TYR A 166 -3.22 -5.63 16.19
N PRO A 167 -4.41 -5.35 16.77
CA PRO A 167 -4.50 -4.94 18.16
C PRO A 167 -3.97 -5.98 19.14
N GLY A 168 -3.16 -5.51 20.08
CA GLY A 168 -2.65 -6.28 21.20
C GLY A 168 -2.07 -5.36 22.26
N ILE A 169 -2.03 -5.80 23.52
CA ILE A 169 -1.51 -4.98 24.62
C ILE A 169 -0.13 -4.39 24.31
N PRO A 170 0.88 -5.17 23.87
CA PRO A 170 2.20 -4.62 23.57
C PRO A 170 2.20 -3.58 22.47
N ALA A 171 1.40 -3.78 21.43
CA ALA A 171 1.29 -2.86 20.31
C ALA A 171 0.73 -1.51 20.75
N PHE A 172 -0.36 -1.51 21.51
CA PHE A 172 -0.92 -0.28 22.06
C PHE A 172 0.05 0.45 22.98
N LEU A 173 0.76 -0.28 23.84
CA LEU A 173 1.75 0.31 24.75
C LEU A 173 2.89 0.96 23.96
N ARG A 174 3.45 0.29 22.94
CA ARG A 174 4.51 0.87 22.10
C ARG A 174 4.05 2.13 21.36
N MET A 175 2.84 2.12 20.79
CA MET A 175 2.28 3.30 20.12
C MET A 175 2.04 4.47 21.09
N ILE A 176 1.53 4.19 22.28
CA ILE A 176 1.35 5.21 23.32
C ILE A 176 2.72 5.78 23.74
N ASP A 177 3.71 4.93 23.98
CA ASP A 177 5.04 5.34 24.42
C ASP A 177 5.80 6.13 23.34
N SER A 178 5.61 5.79 22.06
CA SER A 178 6.16 6.52 20.91
C SER A 178 5.33 7.75 20.50
N GLN A 179 4.25 8.05 21.22
CA GLN A 179 3.32 9.13 20.89
C GLN A 179 2.76 9.02 19.46
N THR A 180 2.59 7.80 18.96
CA THR A 180 1.97 7.51 17.68
C THR A 180 0.46 7.46 17.83
N TYR A 181 -0.27 8.26 17.06
CA TYR A 181 -1.73 8.20 17.02
C TYR A 181 -2.20 6.99 16.20
N PHE A 182 -3.27 6.34 16.66
CA PHE A 182 -3.79 5.15 15.99
C PHE A 182 -5.30 5.04 16.08
N VAL A 183 -5.88 4.29 15.14
CA VAL A 183 -7.25 3.76 15.18
C VAL A 183 -7.19 2.29 14.83
N ALA A 184 -7.57 1.43 15.76
CA ALA A 184 -7.51 -0.02 15.59
C ALA A 184 -8.87 -0.67 15.88
N ARG A 185 -9.33 -1.54 14.96
CA ARG A 185 -10.56 -2.29 15.18
C ARG A 185 -10.32 -3.43 16.15
N LEU A 186 -11.16 -3.54 17.18
CA LEU A 186 -11.12 -4.62 18.14
C LEU A 186 -11.96 -5.83 17.67
N LYS A 187 -11.51 -7.04 18.03
CA LYS A 187 -12.35 -8.24 17.97
C LYS A 187 -13.30 -8.23 19.16
N SER A 188 -14.43 -8.90 19.05
CA SER A 188 -15.39 -9.06 20.17
C SER A 188 -14.82 -9.77 21.39
N CYS A 189 -13.70 -10.48 21.25
CA CYS A 189 -12.98 -11.11 22.36
C CYS A 189 -11.88 -10.24 22.97
N ASP A 190 -11.43 -9.17 22.29
CA ASP A 190 -10.41 -8.28 22.79
C ASP A 190 -10.99 -7.35 23.85
N PHE A 191 -10.40 -7.31 25.04
CA PHE A 191 -10.92 -6.48 26.15
C PHE A 191 -12.44 -6.63 26.35
N LYS A 192 -12.93 -7.88 26.29
CA LYS A 192 -14.36 -8.19 26.28
C LYS A 192 -15.12 -7.56 27.45
N ALA A 193 -14.56 -7.58 28.65
CA ALA A 193 -15.21 -7.02 29.85
C ALA A 193 -15.37 -5.49 29.71
N GLU A 194 -14.34 -4.83 29.20
CA GLU A 194 -14.33 -3.38 28.97
C GLU A 194 -15.29 -3.00 27.85
N GLN A 195 -15.31 -3.75 26.73
CA GLN A 195 -16.28 -3.51 25.65
C GLN A 195 -17.73 -3.65 26.10
N GLN A 196 -18.01 -4.65 26.97
CA GLN A 196 -19.37 -4.88 27.51
C GLN A 196 -19.79 -3.84 28.58
N ALA A 197 -18.81 -3.21 29.21
CA ALA A 197 -19.05 -2.19 30.25
C ALA A 197 -19.27 -0.78 29.68
N LEU A 198 -19.08 -0.58 28.36
CA LEU A 198 -19.25 0.73 27.72
C LEU A 198 -20.68 1.26 27.93
N ALA A 199 -20.81 2.36 28.68
CA ALA A 199 -22.06 3.06 28.94
C ALA A 199 -22.44 4.01 27.78
N ALA A 200 -21.44 4.50 27.00
CA ALA A 200 -21.62 5.40 25.89
C ALA A 200 -20.95 4.85 24.62
N ASP A 201 -21.26 5.47 23.46
CA ASP A 201 -20.63 5.11 22.19
C ASP A 201 -19.20 5.65 22.05
N ASP A 202 -18.76 6.53 22.95
CA ASP A 202 -17.42 7.13 23.01
C ASP A 202 -16.98 7.29 24.46
N GLU A 203 -16.05 6.47 24.89
CA GLU A 203 -15.65 6.40 26.30
C GLU A 203 -14.15 6.13 26.46
N ASP A 204 -13.54 6.78 27.48
CA ASP A 204 -12.16 6.50 27.90
C ASP A 204 -12.17 5.32 28.88
N VAL A 205 -11.48 4.27 28.52
CA VAL A 205 -11.47 3.01 29.24
C VAL A 205 -10.08 2.73 29.80
N SER A 206 -10.00 2.42 31.09
CA SER A 206 -8.76 1.97 31.73
C SER A 206 -8.62 0.46 31.60
N ILE A 207 -7.59 0.03 30.89
CA ILE A 207 -7.26 -1.38 30.67
C ILE A 207 -6.31 -1.84 31.78
N GLN A 208 -6.80 -2.67 32.71
CA GLN A 208 -6.01 -3.22 33.80
C GLN A 208 -5.13 -4.38 33.31
N LEU A 209 -3.82 -4.33 33.57
CA LEU A 209 -2.87 -5.39 33.25
C LEU A 209 -2.84 -6.44 34.38
N THR A 210 -3.93 -7.19 34.48
CA THR A 210 -4.11 -8.24 35.49
C THR A 210 -3.04 -9.33 35.35
N LYS A 211 -2.83 -10.11 36.42
CA LYS A 211 -1.92 -11.28 36.41
C LYS A 211 -2.24 -12.24 35.24
N SER A 212 -3.50 -12.43 34.92
CA SER A 212 -3.93 -13.27 33.79
C SER A 212 -3.48 -12.73 32.45
N ARG A 213 -3.63 -11.42 32.21
CA ARG A 213 -3.18 -10.76 30.98
C ARG A 213 -1.66 -10.78 30.85
N ARG A 214 -0.94 -10.47 31.92
CA ARG A 214 0.51 -10.46 31.97
C ARG A 214 1.12 -11.85 31.71
N LYS A 215 0.48 -12.91 32.20
CA LYS A 215 0.96 -14.29 32.04
C LYS A 215 1.21 -14.68 30.58
N HIS A 216 0.44 -14.15 29.65
CA HIS A 216 0.59 -14.45 28.22
C HIS A 216 1.90 -13.89 27.61
N TYR A 217 2.53 -12.94 28.28
CA TYR A 217 3.74 -12.26 27.79
C TYR A 217 5.01 -12.66 28.55
N MET A 218 4.90 -13.47 29.61
CA MET A 218 6.05 -13.95 30.38
C MET A 218 6.98 -14.80 29.48
N GLY A 219 8.28 -14.48 29.50
CA GLY A 219 9.27 -15.15 28.67
C GLY A 219 9.25 -14.74 27.19
N THR A 220 8.45 -13.75 26.80
CA THR A 220 8.44 -13.19 25.44
C THR A 220 9.21 -11.87 25.39
N ALA A 221 9.51 -11.40 24.15
CA ALA A 221 10.13 -10.09 23.94
C ALA A 221 9.27 -8.93 24.48
N ASP A 222 7.97 -9.13 24.63
CA ASP A 222 7.01 -8.12 25.09
C ASP A 222 6.85 -8.05 26.62
N GLU A 223 7.50 -8.95 27.37
CA GLU A 223 7.39 -9.01 28.84
C GLU A 223 7.72 -7.66 29.48
N ALA A 224 8.84 -7.07 29.12
CA ALA A 224 9.32 -5.84 29.72
C ALA A 224 8.31 -4.69 29.61
N ILE A 225 7.73 -4.47 28.42
CA ILE A 225 6.77 -3.40 28.19
C ILE A 225 5.45 -3.65 28.92
N VAL A 226 4.98 -4.90 28.96
CA VAL A 226 3.71 -5.25 29.63
C VAL A 226 3.87 -5.22 31.16
N MET A 227 5.06 -5.50 31.71
CA MET A 227 5.31 -5.41 33.14
C MET A 227 5.63 -4.00 33.63
N SER A 228 5.87 -3.05 32.75
CA SER A 228 6.29 -1.66 33.08
C SER A 228 5.22 -0.83 33.80
N ARG A 229 3.93 -1.22 33.73
CA ARG A 229 2.81 -0.45 34.30
C ARG A 229 1.65 -1.36 34.69
N ASP A 230 0.76 -0.87 35.54
CA ASP A 230 -0.41 -1.66 36.01
C ASP A 230 -1.65 -1.52 35.11
N SER A 231 -1.75 -0.42 34.42
CA SER A 231 -2.85 -0.13 33.49
C SER A 231 -2.41 0.83 32.39
N PHE A 232 -3.24 0.96 31.36
CA PHE A 232 -3.16 1.99 30.34
C PHE A 232 -4.56 2.41 29.89
N HIS A 233 -4.67 3.54 29.23
CA HIS A 233 -5.93 4.08 28.79
C HIS A 233 -6.09 3.94 27.28
N LEU A 234 -7.31 3.58 26.87
CA LEU A 234 -7.76 3.60 25.48
C LEU A 234 -9.08 4.35 25.41
N ARG A 235 -9.27 5.17 24.41
CA ARG A 235 -10.59 5.64 24.01
C ARG A 235 -11.21 4.56 23.13
N MET A 236 -12.40 4.09 23.49
CA MET A 236 -13.19 3.13 22.72
C MET A 236 -14.37 3.85 22.08
N VAL A 237 -14.46 3.77 20.76
CA VAL A 237 -15.53 4.39 19.98
C VAL A 237 -16.34 3.30 19.29
N ARG A 238 -17.66 3.26 19.54
CA ARG A 238 -18.61 2.37 18.89
C ARG A 238 -19.12 3.03 17.62
N VAL A 239 -18.82 2.44 16.47
CA VAL A 239 -19.26 2.90 15.16
C VAL A 239 -20.41 2.01 14.69
N TRP A 240 -21.58 2.58 14.50
CA TRP A 240 -22.73 1.87 13.99
C TRP A 240 -22.62 1.69 12.47
N LEU A 241 -22.84 0.45 11.99
CA LEU A 241 -22.70 0.09 10.58
C LEU A 241 -24.01 0.21 9.80
N ASN A 242 -25.13 0.37 10.49
CA ASN A 242 -26.47 0.52 9.92
C ASN A 242 -27.31 1.52 10.72
N GLU A 243 -28.31 2.07 10.06
CA GLU A 243 -29.21 3.06 10.63
C GLU A 243 -30.03 2.50 11.82
N ASP A 244 -30.38 1.20 11.77
CA ASP A 244 -31.15 0.50 12.80
C ASP A 244 -30.34 0.22 14.07
N ARG A 245 -29.04 0.55 14.07
CA ARG A 245 -28.10 0.32 15.19
C ARG A 245 -28.08 -1.13 15.71
N THR A 246 -28.17 -2.09 14.77
CA THR A 246 -28.11 -3.53 15.10
C THR A 246 -26.71 -4.10 14.92
N GLU A 247 -25.87 -3.48 14.09
CA GLU A 247 -24.50 -3.89 13.84
C GLU A 247 -23.54 -2.73 14.13
N TYR A 248 -22.46 -3.04 14.82
CA TYR A 248 -21.43 -2.06 15.16
C TYR A 248 -20.02 -2.66 15.17
N GLU A 249 -19.07 -1.78 15.10
CA GLU A 249 -17.64 -2.06 15.34
C GLU A 249 -17.16 -1.24 16.51
N ILE A 250 -16.19 -1.76 17.27
CA ILE A 250 -15.51 -0.99 18.32
C ILE A 250 -14.11 -0.71 17.85
N LEU A 251 -13.78 0.57 17.86
CA LEU A 251 -12.46 1.10 17.52
C LEU A 251 -11.76 1.56 18.79
N ALA A 252 -10.52 1.10 19.00
CA ALA A 252 -9.63 1.60 20.04
C ALA A 252 -8.71 2.66 19.47
N THR A 253 -8.51 3.75 20.21
CA THR A 253 -7.72 4.88 19.76
C THR A 253 -7.10 5.65 20.95
N ASN A 254 -6.09 6.47 20.65
CA ASN A 254 -5.54 7.50 21.53
C ASN A 254 -5.73 8.92 20.96
N LEU A 255 -6.57 9.07 19.93
CA LEU A 255 -6.85 10.37 19.31
C LEU A 255 -7.63 11.29 20.26
N PRO A 256 -7.31 12.60 20.32
CA PRO A 256 -8.00 13.56 21.15
C PRO A 256 -9.42 13.84 20.63
N ARG A 257 -10.41 14.02 21.57
CA ARG A 257 -11.82 14.20 21.23
C ARG A 257 -12.14 15.51 20.54
N ASP A 258 -11.42 16.56 20.90
CA ASP A 258 -11.59 17.90 20.35
C ASP A 258 -11.26 17.95 18.85
N GLN A 259 -10.27 17.18 18.43
CA GLN A 259 -9.87 17.07 17.02
C GLN A 259 -10.60 15.95 16.28
N PHE A 260 -10.95 14.87 16.96
CA PHE A 260 -11.60 13.71 16.37
C PHE A 260 -12.87 13.33 17.15
N PRO A 261 -14.00 14.00 16.90
CA PRO A 261 -15.29 13.61 17.48
C PRO A 261 -15.75 12.23 17.00
N ALA A 262 -16.62 11.56 17.77
CA ALA A 262 -17.02 10.17 17.51
C ALA A 262 -17.59 9.94 16.10
N GLU A 263 -18.28 10.93 15.56
CA GLU A 263 -18.95 10.87 14.26
C GLU A 263 -17.98 10.70 13.08
N CYS A 264 -16.72 11.16 13.23
CA CYS A 264 -15.74 11.04 12.14
C CYS A 264 -15.12 9.65 12.02
N PHE A 265 -15.26 8.78 13.04
CA PHE A 265 -14.54 7.50 13.07
C PHE A 265 -15.03 6.50 12.02
N GLY A 266 -16.29 6.58 11.61
CA GLY A 266 -16.81 5.76 10.51
C GLY A 266 -16.07 6.04 9.19
N GLU A 267 -15.96 7.31 8.81
CA GLU A 267 -15.22 7.74 7.63
C GLU A 267 -13.72 7.48 7.78
N LEU A 268 -13.14 7.88 8.90
CA LEU A 268 -11.72 7.71 9.21
C LEU A 268 -11.28 6.25 9.07
N TYR A 269 -12.01 5.32 9.71
CA TYR A 269 -11.65 3.92 9.65
C TYR A 269 -11.92 3.31 8.27
N HIS A 270 -12.91 3.81 7.53
CA HIS A 270 -13.18 3.39 6.15
C HIS A 270 -11.98 3.68 5.22
N LEU A 271 -11.19 4.71 5.47
CA LEU A 271 -9.99 5.03 4.68
C LEU A 271 -8.97 3.88 4.65
N ARG A 272 -8.93 3.01 5.66
CA ARG A 272 -8.09 1.82 5.67
C ARG A 272 -8.29 0.94 4.42
N TRP A 273 -9.53 0.83 3.95
CA TRP A 273 -9.87 0.02 2.76
C TRP A 273 -9.22 0.51 1.47
N ARG A 274 -8.70 1.73 1.45
CA ARG A 274 -7.95 2.25 0.30
C ARG A 274 -6.66 1.48 0.05
N LEU A 275 -6.03 0.93 1.07
CA LEU A 275 -4.86 0.06 0.91
C LEU A 275 -5.23 -1.27 0.23
N GLU A 276 -6.38 -1.87 0.55
CA GLU A 276 -6.87 -3.05 -0.17
C GLU A 276 -7.08 -2.73 -1.67
N THR A 277 -7.60 -1.53 -1.97
CA THR A 277 -7.73 -1.05 -3.36
C THR A 277 -6.38 -0.82 -4.01
N ALA A 278 -5.39 -0.28 -3.30
CA ALA A 278 -4.03 -0.11 -3.80
C ALA A 278 -3.39 -1.46 -4.17
N TYR A 279 -3.55 -2.49 -3.35
CA TYR A 279 -3.12 -3.85 -3.70
C TYR A 279 -3.80 -4.39 -4.97
N GLN A 280 -5.09 -4.11 -5.17
CA GLN A 280 -5.78 -4.48 -6.42
C GLN A 280 -5.19 -3.74 -7.62
N VAL A 281 -4.89 -2.45 -7.49
CA VAL A 281 -4.22 -1.68 -8.56
C VAL A 281 -2.87 -2.29 -8.91
N LEU A 282 -2.04 -2.61 -7.91
CA LEU A 282 -0.74 -3.25 -8.13
C LEU A 282 -0.88 -4.59 -8.87
N LYS A 283 -1.79 -5.46 -8.43
CA LYS A 283 -1.98 -6.80 -8.98
C LYS A 283 -2.67 -6.79 -10.35
N ASP A 284 -3.76 -6.04 -10.48
CA ASP A 284 -4.65 -6.10 -11.64
C ASP A 284 -4.27 -5.09 -12.73
N ARG A 285 -3.94 -3.84 -12.36
CA ARG A 285 -3.65 -2.77 -13.34
C ARG A 285 -2.17 -2.73 -13.70
N LEU A 286 -1.32 -2.77 -12.70
CA LEU A 286 0.13 -2.76 -12.89
C LEU A 286 0.71 -4.16 -13.19
N GLN A 287 -0.12 -5.22 -13.10
CA GLN A 287 0.25 -6.59 -13.43
C GLN A 287 1.48 -7.08 -12.63
N MET A 288 1.53 -6.75 -11.34
CA MET A 288 2.67 -7.06 -10.48
C MET A 288 3.01 -8.55 -10.46
N GLU A 289 2.00 -9.43 -10.46
CA GLU A 289 2.17 -10.90 -10.44
C GLU A 289 2.64 -11.49 -11.78
N ASN A 290 2.75 -10.70 -12.86
CA ASN A 290 3.31 -11.12 -14.13
C ASN A 290 4.83 -10.95 -14.16
N PHE A 291 5.52 -11.73 -13.37
CA PHE A 291 6.96 -11.63 -13.19
C PHE A 291 7.76 -11.92 -14.46
N THR A 292 8.87 -11.21 -14.63
CA THR A 292 9.76 -11.37 -15.77
C THR A 292 10.80 -12.47 -15.58
N GLY A 293 10.96 -12.95 -14.35
CA GLY A 293 11.89 -14.02 -13.98
C GLY A 293 11.34 -14.87 -12.83
N THR A 294 12.13 -15.88 -12.42
CA THR A 294 11.75 -16.84 -11.37
C THR A 294 12.68 -16.84 -10.16
N LYS A 295 13.76 -16.03 -10.19
CA LYS A 295 14.72 -15.92 -9.11
C LYS A 295 14.24 -14.88 -8.09
N PRO A 296 14.45 -15.07 -6.77
CA PRO A 296 14.05 -14.12 -5.73
C PRO A 296 14.41 -12.67 -6.04
N VAL A 297 15.67 -12.38 -6.35
CA VAL A 297 16.16 -11.04 -6.71
C VAL A 297 15.34 -10.40 -7.85
N LEU A 298 14.96 -11.17 -8.86
CA LEU A 298 14.18 -10.67 -10.00
C LEU A 298 12.73 -10.36 -9.60
N LEU A 299 12.16 -11.17 -8.69
CA LEU A 299 10.80 -10.97 -8.17
C LEU A 299 10.73 -9.70 -7.31
N GLU A 300 11.71 -9.51 -6.43
CA GLU A 300 11.80 -8.32 -5.57
C GLU A 300 11.97 -7.04 -6.41
N GLN A 301 12.85 -7.06 -7.43
CA GLN A 301 12.99 -5.96 -8.37
C GLN A 301 11.66 -5.64 -9.08
N ASP A 302 10.94 -6.68 -9.54
CA ASP A 302 9.65 -6.51 -10.22
C ASP A 302 8.58 -5.91 -9.29
N ILE A 303 8.57 -6.28 -8.00
CA ILE A 303 7.66 -5.74 -6.99
C ILE A 303 7.97 -4.27 -6.73
N TYR A 304 9.21 -3.94 -6.35
CA TYR A 304 9.58 -2.58 -5.97
C TYR A 304 9.51 -1.59 -7.13
N SER A 305 9.88 -2.01 -8.36
CA SER A 305 9.69 -1.16 -9.55
C SER A 305 8.21 -0.89 -9.85
N THR A 306 7.32 -1.87 -9.57
CA THR A 306 5.87 -1.68 -9.72
C THR A 306 5.31 -0.70 -8.69
N ILE A 307 5.80 -0.73 -7.44
CA ILE A 307 5.44 0.24 -6.40
C ILE A 307 5.87 1.65 -6.79
N TYR A 308 7.10 1.80 -7.30
CA TYR A 308 7.59 3.09 -7.79
C TYR A 308 6.69 3.68 -8.88
N VAL A 309 6.33 2.90 -9.89
CA VAL A 309 5.42 3.34 -10.96
C VAL A 309 4.02 3.67 -10.43
N SER A 310 3.54 2.93 -9.42
CA SER A 310 2.26 3.22 -8.77
C SER A 310 2.25 4.59 -8.11
N ASN A 311 3.31 4.92 -7.38
CA ASN A 311 3.42 6.21 -6.70
C ASN A 311 3.52 7.37 -7.70
N ILE A 312 4.31 7.24 -8.77
CA ILE A 312 4.35 8.25 -9.85
C ILE A 312 2.96 8.47 -10.47
N ALA A 313 2.21 7.39 -10.73
CA ALA A 313 0.89 7.50 -11.34
C ALA A 313 -0.12 8.20 -10.44
N GLU A 314 -0.07 7.96 -9.13
CA GLU A 314 -0.95 8.64 -8.16
C GLU A 314 -0.54 10.09 -7.96
N ASP A 315 0.75 10.41 -7.98
CA ASP A 315 1.29 11.78 -7.89
C ASP A 315 0.76 12.64 -9.05
N ILE A 316 0.97 12.21 -10.29
CA ILE A 316 0.47 12.89 -11.49
C ILE A 316 -1.06 13.04 -11.47
N ALA A 317 -1.78 11.96 -11.11
CA ALA A 317 -3.23 12.00 -11.07
C ALA A 317 -3.75 12.99 -10.01
N ARG A 318 -3.05 13.10 -8.89
CA ARG A 318 -3.38 14.03 -7.81
C ARG A 318 -3.12 15.49 -8.22
N ASP A 319 -1.98 15.77 -8.84
CA ASP A 319 -1.66 17.13 -9.31
C ASP A 319 -2.72 17.64 -10.29
N ILE A 320 -3.13 16.80 -11.25
CA ILE A 320 -4.23 17.12 -12.16
C ILE A 320 -5.54 17.36 -11.40
N GLU A 321 -5.88 16.53 -10.42
CA GLU A 321 -7.09 16.68 -9.61
C GLU A 321 -7.09 17.96 -8.77
N GLN A 322 -5.93 18.43 -8.33
CA GLN A 322 -5.78 19.69 -7.61
C GLN A 322 -5.88 20.89 -8.55
N GLU A 323 -5.15 20.90 -9.66
CA GLU A 323 -5.20 21.98 -10.64
C GLU A 323 -6.62 22.19 -11.23
N GLN A 324 -7.38 21.08 -11.39
CA GLN A 324 -8.72 21.10 -11.95
C GLN A 324 -9.82 20.97 -10.90
N ALA A 325 -9.53 21.24 -9.62
CA ALA A 325 -10.44 20.93 -8.52
C ALA A 325 -11.83 21.56 -8.69
N ASP A 326 -11.92 22.83 -9.11
CA ASP A 326 -13.18 23.54 -9.32
C ASP A 326 -13.96 22.99 -10.51
N HIS A 327 -13.28 22.73 -11.63
CA HIS A 327 -13.87 22.12 -12.83
C HIS A 327 -14.41 20.72 -12.53
N LEU A 328 -13.61 19.87 -11.88
CA LEU A 328 -14.01 18.51 -11.55
C LEU A 328 -15.16 18.41 -10.55
N ARG A 329 -15.37 19.45 -9.73
CA ARG A 329 -16.43 19.49 -8.72
C ARG A 329 -17.72 20.12 -9.24
N ASN A 330 -17.63 21.23 -9.97
CA ASN A 330 -18.74 22.14 -10.21
C ASN A 330 -19.37 22.02 -11.62
N ASP A 331 -18.58 21.61 -12.62
CA ASP A 331 -19.04 21.61 -14.02
C ASP A 331 -19.83 20.34 -14.42
N TYR A 332 -19.94 19.37 -13.51
CA TYR A 332 -20.58 18.09 -13.77
C TYR A 332 -21.65 17.74 -12.74
N LYS A 333 -22.61 16.89 -13.13
CA LYS A 333 -23.65 16.37 -12.23
C LYS A 333 -23.06 15.59 -11.02
N HIS A 334 -21.91 14.97 -11.19
CA HIS A 334 -21.18 14.25 -10.15
C HIS A 334 -19.76 14.79 -10.08
N ARG A 335 -19.16 14.75 -8.90
CA ARG A 335 -17.71 15.00 -8.80
C ARG A 335 -16.97 14.07 -9.76
N MET A 336 -16.04 14.61 -10.51
CA MET A 336 -15.19 13.85 -11.42
C MET A 336 -13.82 13.59 -10.77
N ALA A 337 -13.13 12.58 -11.25
CA ALA A 337 -11.75 12.25 -10.88
C ALA A 337 -10.98 11.77 -12.10
N VAL A 338 -9.69 11.85 -12.07
CA VAL A 338 -8.81 11.33 -13.12
C VAL A 338 -9.03 9.81 -13.30
N ASN A 339 -9.09 9.36 -14.54
CA ASN A 339 -9.14 7.95 -14.87
C ASN A 339 -7.79 7.28 -14.63
N ARG A 340 -7.55 6.80 -13.40
CA ARG A 340 -6.27 6.19 -12.99
C ARG A 340 -5.86 4.98 -13.83
N SER A 341 -6.83 4.23 -14.36
CA SER A 341 -6.51 3.09 -15.24
C SER A 341 -5.89 3.55 -16.55
N LEU A 342 -6.37 4.66 -17.10
CA LEU A 342 -5.80 5.27 -18.29
C LEU A 342 -4.48 5.97 -17.98
N CYS A 343 -4.38 6.67 -16.85
CA CYS A 343 -3.13 7.29 -16.38
C CYS A 343 -2.00 6.24 -16.33
N ILE A 344 -2.24 5.10 -15.67
CA ILE A 344 -1.27 3.99 -15.64
C ILE A 344 -0.96 3.47 -17.05
N GLY A 345 -1.97 3.37 -17.92
CA GLY A 345 -1.79 2.90 -19.30
C GLY A 345 -0.90 3.83 -20.13
N LEU A 346 -1.15 5.14 -20.05
CA LEU A 346 -0.34 6.15 -20.72
C LEU A 346 1.09 6.19 -20.20
N LEU A 347 1.26 6.20 -18.88
CA LEU A 347 2.60 6.14 -18.28
C LEU A 347 3.37 4.89 -18.73
N LYS A 348 2.75 3.72 -18.73
CA LYS A 348 3.40 2.48 -19.21
C LYS A 348 3.77 2.52 -20.70
N ASN A 349 3.09 3.31 -21.50
CA ASN A 349 3.39 3.43 -22.92
C ASN A 349 4.45 4.51 -23.20
N ASP A 350 4.35 5.65 -22.54
CA ASP A 350 4.99 6.87 -22.98
C ASP A 350 6.07 7.37 -22.02
N LEU A 351 6.08 6.96 -20.75
CA LEU A 351 7.11 7.32 -19.77
C LEU A 351 8.54 7.03 -20.28
N ILE A 352 8.69 5.95 -21.07
CA ILE A 352 9.98 5.55 -21.61
C ILE A 352 10.59 6.62 -22.53
N TYR A 353 9.78 7.33 -23.30
CA TYR A 353 10.26 8.40 -24.18
C TYR A 353 10.79 9.58 -23.39
N ILE A 354 10.16 9.89 -22.24
CA ILE A 354 10.61 10.94 -21.31
C ILE A 354 11.94 10.52 -20.68
N LEU A 355 12.05 9.28 -20.19
CA LEU A 355 13.24 8.77 -19.51
C LEU A 355 14.46 8.68 -20.42
N LEU A 356 14.28 8.43 -21.72
CA LEU A 356 15.35 8.33 -22.70
C LEU A 356 15.71 9.67 -23.35
N GLU A 357 14.85 10.70 -23.26
CA GLU A 357 15.14 12.02 -23.81
C GLU A 357 16.22 12.71 -22.97
N LYS A 358 17.23 13.27 -23.63
CA LYS A 358 18.36 13.96 -22.98
C LYS A 358 18.18 15.48 -22.96
N ASP A 359 17.38 16.01 -23.87
CA ASP A 359 17.04 17.43 -23.91
C ASP A 359 15.93 17.73 -22.90
N ARG A 360 16.23 18.54 -21.90
CA ARG A 360 15.29 18.88 -20.82
C ARG A 360 14.02 19.58 -21.33
N GLN A 361 14.14 20.43 -22.35
CA GLN A 361 12.98 21.12 -22.91
C GLN A 361 12.04 20.12 -23.56
N LYS A 362 12.57 19.21 -24.40
CA LYS A 362 11.78 18.14 -25.02
C LYS A 362 11.20 17.17 -23.99
N GLN A 363 11.96 16.88 -22.94
CA GLN A 363 11.49 16.07 -21.81
C GLN A 363 10.24 16.68 -21.17
N THR A 364 10.28 18.00 -20.93
CA THR A 364 9.14 18.74 -20.39
C THR A 364 7.96 18.74 -21.36
N GLU A 365 8.21 18.93 -22.66
CA GLU A 365 7.17 18.92 -23.70
C GLU A 365 6.49 17.54 -23.78
N LEU A 366 7.25 16.45 -23.74
CA LEU A 366 6.71 15.08 -23.73
C LEU A 366 5.89 14.80 -22.46
N PHE A 367 6.39 15.25 -21.31
CA PHE A 367 5.65 15.12 -20.03
C PHE A 367 4.33 15.89 -20.11
N GLN A 368 4.35 17.13 -20.61
CA GLN A 368 3.15 17.95 -20.74
C GLN A 368 2.10 17.32 -21.67
N GLN A 369 2.53 16.68 -22.75
CA GLN A 369 1.61 15.97 -23.66
C GLN A 369 0.87 14.83 -22.94
N ILE A 370 1.60 14.02 -22.14
CA ILE A 370 1.00 12.93 -21.35
C ILE A 370 0.06 13.51 -20.28
N TYR A 371 0.50 14.55 -19.60
CA TYR A 371 -0.26 15.24 -18.57
C TYR A 371 -1.59 15.79 -19.13
N ASP A 372 -1.56 16.48 -20.28
CA ASP A 372 -2.73 17.00 -20.96
C ASP A 372 -3.69 15.89 -21.43
N GLU A 373 -3.16 14.73 -21.82
CA GLU A 373 -3.99 13.60 -22.22
C GLU A 373 -4.66 12.95 -21.00
N ILE A 374 -3.94 12.77 -19.90
CA ILE A 374 -4.50 12.27 -18.65
C ILE A 374 -5.58 13.22 -18.13
N SER A 375 -5.34 14.53 -18.16
CA SER A 375 -6.24 15.55 -17.63
C SER A 375 -7.60 15.61 -18.35
N LYS A 376 -7.64 15.26 -19.63
CA LYS A 376 -8.87 15.19 -20.43
C LYS A 376 -9.70 13.92 -20.16
N ASN A 377 -9.09 12.91 -19.52
CA ASN A 377 -9.70 11.61 -19.31
C ASN A 377 -10.16 11.44 -17.86
N ILE A 378 -11.35 11.95 -17.58
CA ILE A 378 -11.96 11.95 -16.25
C ILE A 378 -13.15 10.99 -16.17
N VAL A 379 -13.45 10.51 -14.97
CA VAL A 379 -14.54 9.57 -14.68
C VAL A 379 -15.39 10.06 -13.50
N PRO A 380 -16.72 9.81 -13.50
CA PRO A 380 -17.57 10.24 -12.39
C PRO A 380 -17.29 9.40 -11.13
N VAL A 381 -17.09 10.09 -10.01
CA VAL A 381 -17.09 9.49 -8.67
C VAL A 381 -18.55 9.35 -8.25
N ARG A 382 -19.06 8.13 -8.24
CA ARG A 382 -20.43 7.83 -7.82
C ARG A 382 -20.41 7.42 -6.35
N PRO A 383 -21.00 8.22 -5.44
CA PRO A 383 -21.18 7.81 -4.05
C PRO A 383 -22.12 6.58 -3.99
N ASP A 384 -22.09 5.84 -2.92
CA ASP A 384 -23.01 4.74 -2.59
C ASP A 384 -23.00 3.52 -3.53
N ARG A 385 -21.93 3.32 -4.27
CA ARG A 385 -21.77 2.13 -5.11
C ARG A 385 -21.28 0.93 -4.28
N HIS A 386 -22.21 0.31 -3.55
CA HIS A 386 -21.92 -0.92 -2.79
C HIS A 386 -22.11 -2.16 -3.68
N TYR A 387 -21.04 -2.90 -3.90
CA TYR A 387 -21.12 -4.23 -4.50
C TYR A 387 -21.23 -5.27 -3.39
N LYS A 388 -22.33 -6.08 -3.38
CA LYS A 388 -22.42 -7.22 -2.49
C LYS A 388 -21.21 -8.15 -2.75
N ARG A 389 -20.42 -8.41 -1.72
CA ARG A 389 -19.38 -9.44 -1.78
C ARG A 389 -20.07 -10.79 -2.03
N THR A 390 -19.86 -11.38 -3.18
CA THR A 390 -20.23 -12.80 -3.43
C THR A 390 -19.27 -13.66 -2.60
N LYS A 391 -19.74 -14.13 -1.44
CA LYS A 391 -19.03 -15.16 -0.67
C LYS A 391 -18.97 -16.43 -1.57
N GLY A 392 -17.77 -16.90 -1.89
CA GLY A 392 -17.59 -18.28 -2.27
C GLY A 392 -17.36 -18.60 -3.74
N GLN A 393 -16.81 -17.73 -4.57
CA GLN A 393 -16.07 -18.23 -5.72
C GLN A 393 -14.58 -18.29 -5.38
N LEU A 394 -14.20 -19.44 -4.85
CA LEU A 394 -12.83 -19.89 -4.79
C LEU A 394 -12.27 -19.96 -6.21
N ALA A 395 -11.08 -19.39 -6.37
CA ALA A 395 -10.26 -19.37 -7.56
C ALA A 395 -10.91 -18.63 -8.74
N SER A 396 -10.28 -17.57 -9.15
CA SER A 396 -10.54 -17.00 -10.46
C SER A 396 -10.53 -18.14 -11.47
N LYS A 397 -11.57 -18.24 -12.29
CA LYS A 397 -11.66 -19.18 -13.42
C LYS A 397 -10.45 -19.05 -14.37
N TYR A 398 -9.67 -18.01 -14.20
CA TYR A 398 -8.53 -17.64 -15.02
C TYR A 398 -7.29 -17.56 -14.13
N SER A 399 -6.37 -18.45 -14.37
CA SER A 399 -5.02 -18.35 -13.81
C SER A 399 -4.42 -17.02 -14.26
N ASN A 400 -4.09 -16.12 -13.31
CA ASN A 400 -3.40 -14.85 -13.58
C ASN A 400 -1.96 -15.05 -14.10
N THR A 401 -1.56 -16.30 -14.31
CA THR A 401 -0.21 -16.68 -14.78
C THR A 401 -0.05 -16.64 -16.30
N HIS A 402 -1.12 -16.43 -17.06
CA HIS A 402 -1.03 -16.31 -18.51
C HIS A 402 -0.72 -14.86 -18.90
N LYS A 403 0.56 -14.62 -19.22
CA LYS A 403 1.00 -13.35 -19.81
C LYS A 403 0.35 -13.19 -21.20
N ARG A 404 -0.22 -12.02 -21.42
CA ARG A 404 -0.76 -11.67 -22.74
C ARG A 404 0.38 -11.67 -23.77
N CYS A 405 0.13 -12.18 -24.97
CA CYS A 405 1.09 -12.25 -26.04
C CYS A 405 1.01 -11.04 -27.01
N TYR A 406 0.14 -10.08 -26.73
CA TYR A 406 -0.13 -8.92 -27.58
C TYR A 406 -0.29 -7.65 -26.73
#